data_db32f0b0e23fd8f454f86d3794aac118
#
_entry.id   db32f0b0e23fd8f454f86d3794aac118
#
_cell.length_a   1.000
_cell.length_b   1.000
_cell.length_c   1.000
_cell.angle_alpha   90.00
_cell.angle_beta   90.00
_cell.angle_gamma   90.00
#
_symmetry.space_group_name_H-M   'P 1'
#
loop_
_entity.id
_entity.type
_entity.pdbx_description
1 polymer ?
#
loop_
_entity_poly.entity_id
_entity_poly.type
_entity_poly.pdbx_seq_one_letter_code
_entity_poly.pdbx_strand_id
1 'polypeptide(L)'
;MVSYIQFDNNSIWFQRCLWPRGKVLGGSSVLNYMMYIRGNKKDYDEWSKLNPGWSYDEVLPYFIKSEDNRNPYIAANTKYHGTGGYLTVQEPPFKTTLVTAFVEGGVEMGFQHVDPNAQQQTGLLFVVFHSFSKT
;
A
#
# COMPACT_ATOMS: atom_id res chain seq x y z
N MET A 1 -10.99 21.10 4.70
CA MET A 1 -9.94 22.13 4.88
C MET A 1 -8.66 21.58 4.33
N VAL A 2 -8.02 22.31 3.44
CA VAL A 2 -6.72 21.92 2.86
C VAL A 2 -5.64 22.58 3.71
N SER A 3 -4.74 21.80 4.30
CA SER A 3 -3.57 22.33 4.99
C SER A 3 -2.48 22.57 3.95
N TYR A 4 -1.86 23.74 3.98
CA TYR A 4 -0.71 24.08 3.15
C TYR A 4 0.55 23.91 3.99
N ILE A 5 1.52 23.13 3.54
CA ILE A 5 2.87 23.16 4.09
C ILE A 5 3.68 24.12 3.19
N GLN A 6 4.17 25.18 3.77
CA GLN A 6 5.04 26.13 3.09
C GLN A 6 6.47 25.68 3.39
N PHE A 7 7.19 25.26 2.35
CA PHE A 7 8.62 25.00 2.44
C PHE A 7 9.40 26.32 2.33
N ASP A 8 10.51 26.39 3.07
CA ASP A 8 11.30 27.59 3.30
C ASP A 8 11.86 28.22 2.02
N ASN A 9 12.09 29.54 2.08
CA ASN A 9 12.27 30.48 0.99
C ASN A 9 13.56 30.35 0.14
N ASN A 10 14.35 29.30 0.27
CA ASN A 10 15.66 29.21 -0.41
C ASN A 10 15.70 28.29 -1.64
N SER A 11 14.58 27.71 -2.07
CA SER A 11 14.54 26.97 -3.33
C SER A 11 13.90 27.80 -4.45
N ILE A 12 14.50 27.77 -5.62
CA ILE A 12 14.14 28.50 -6.85
C ILE A 12 12.73 28.12 -7.37
N TRP A 13 12.02 27.21 -6.73
CA TRP A 13 10.71 26.70 -7.13
C TRP A 13 9.69 26.89 -6.02
N PHE A 14 9.02 28.05 -6.03
CA PHE A 14 7.85 28.32 -5.19
C PHE A 14 6.63 27.50 -5.65
N GLN A 15 6.65 26.19 -5.52
CA GLN A 15 5.47 25.37 -5.74
C GLN A 15 4.80 25.06 -4.41
N ARG A 16 3.56 25.51 -4.25
CA ARG A 16 2.72 25.13 -3.13
C ARG A 16 2.26 23.69 -3.31
N CYS A 17 2.71 22.78 -2.45
CA CYS A 17 2.15 21.44 -2.39
C CYS A 17 0.80 21.47 -1.68
N LEU A 18 -0.23 20.96 -2.35
CA LEU A 18 -1.53 20.74 -1.73
C LEU A 18 -1.50 19.40 -0.97
N TRP A 19 -1.61 19.47 0.34
CA TRP A 19 -1.66 18.28 1.20
C TRP A 19 -3.05 18.20 1.85
N PRO A 20 -4.05 17.63 1.16
CA PRO A 20 -5.39 17.50 1.72
C PRO A 20 -5.34 16.59 2.95
N ARG A 21 -6.07 17.00 3.99
CA ARG A 21 -6.24 16.25 5.24
C ARG A 21 -7.72 16.16 5.61
N GLY A 22 -8.12 15.04 6.20
CA GLY A 22 -9.46 14.87 6.74
C GLY A 22 -9.68 15.79 7.95
N LYS A 23 -10.76 16.58 7.92
CA LYS A 23 -11.21 17.41 9.04
C LYS A 23 -12.46 16.80 9.66
N VAL A 24 -12.33 15.57 10.13
CA VAL A 24 -13.39 14.78 10.77
C VAL A 24 -12.81 13.97 11.91
N LEU A 25 -13.67 13.44 12.79
CA LEU A 25 -13.24 12.47 13.80
C LEU A 25 -12.72 11.22 13.07
N GLY A 26 -11.49 10.78 13.41
CA GLY A 26 -10.76 9.75 12.67
C GLY A 26 -9.84 10.29 11.55
N GLY A 27 -9.90 11.61 11.24
CA GLY A 27 -8.97 12.27 10.31
C GLY A 27 -9.04 11.71 8.89
N SER A 28 -7.88 11.62 8.23
CA SER A 28 -7.79 11.12 6.85
C SER A 28 -8.07 9.62 6.71
N SER A 29 -8.07 8.87 7.81
CA SER A 29 -8.38 7.43 7.78
C SER A 29 -9.81 7.12 7.35
N VAL A 30 -10.75 8.05 7.55
CA VAL A 30 -12.16 7.88 7.13
C VAL A 30 -12.44 8.40 5.71
N LEU A 31 -11.45 8.98 5.05
CA LEU A 31 -11.57 9.61 3.72
C LEU A 31 -10.59 9.04 2.68
N ASN A 32 -9.69 8.14 3.08
CA ASN A 32 -8.75 7.52 2.16
C ASN A 32 -9.41 6.44 1.31
N TYR A 33 -8.69 5.92 0.33
CA TYR A 33 -9.16 4.83 -0.53
C TYR A 33 -8.96 3.44 0.08
N MET A 34 -8.45 3.34 1.31
CA MET A 34 -8.19 2.10 2.04
C MET A 34 -7.25 1.11 1.32
N MET A 35 -6.57 1.52 0.27
CA MET A 35 -5.63 0.66 -0.47
C MET A 35 -4.45 0.26 0.42
N TYR A 36 -4.15 -1.04 0.46
CA TYR A 36 -3.02 -1.56 1.22
C TYR A 36 -1.82 -1.81 0.31
N ILE A 37 -0.85 -0.91 0.36
CA ILE A 37 0.41 -0.96 -0.39
C ILE A 37 1.54 -0.62 0.58
N ARG A 38 2.57 -1.47 0.64
CA ARG A 38 3.72 -1.27 1.53
C ARG A 38 4.79 -0.33 0.97
N GLY A 39 4.75 -0.06 -0.32
CA GLY A 39 5.79 0.69 -1.03
C GLY A 39 6.83 -0.21 -1.69
N ASN A 40 7.71 0.39 -2.48
CA ASN A 40 8.71 -0.33 -3.24
C ASN A 40 9.92 -0.68 -2.36
N LYS A 41 10.47 -1.88 -2.53
CA LYS A 41 11.67 -2.35 -1.85
C LYS A 41 12.84 -1.37 -1.99
N LYS A 42 13.04 -0.80 -3.18
CA LYS A 42 14.13 0.12 -3.45
C LYS A 42 14.06 1.40 -2.63
N ASP A 43 12.86 1.87 -2.29
CA ASP A 43 12.70 3.10 -1.49
C ASP A 43 13.24 2.89 -0.08
N TYR A 44 12.98 1.74 0.53
CA TYR A 44 13.54 1.37 1.83
C TYR A 44 15.05 1.17 1.76
N ASP A 45 15.55 0.48 0.73
CA ASP A 45 16.97 0.26 0.54
C ASP A 45 17.73 1.60 0.32
N GLU A 46 17.11 2.59 -0.33
CA GLU A 46 17.67 3.94 -0.41
C GLU A 46 17.69 4.65 0.94
N TRP A 47 16.61 4.53 1.73
CA TRP A 47 16.55 5.12 3.07
C TRP A 47 17.59 4.52 4.00
N SER A 48 17.86 3.24 3.88
CA SER A 48 18.83 2.54 4.72
C SER A 48 20.26 3.05 4.58
N LYS A 49 20.59 3.68 3.46
CA LYS A 49 21.93 4.28 3.25
C LYS A 49 22.25 5.36 4.26
N LEU A 50 21.26 6.07 4.74
CA LEU A 50 21.38 7.12 5.75
C LEU A 50 20.82 6.72 7.12
N ASN A 51 20.02 5.66 7.17
CA ASN A 51 19.27 5.23 8.36
C ASN A 51 19.41 3.70 8.51
N PRO A 52 20.44 3.20 9.21
CA PRO A 52 20.56 1.77 9.50
C PRO A 52 19.30 1.23 10.19
N GLY A 53 18.86 0.03 9.81
CA GLY A 53 17.62 -0.57 10.30
C GLY A 53 16.38 -0.29 9.41
N TRP A 54 16.57 0.41 8.28
CA TRP A 54 15.47 0.80 7.38
C TRP A 54 15.52 0.11 6.02
N SER A 55 16.41 -0.86 5.80
CA SER A 55 16.38 -1.65 4.56
C SER A 55 15.07 -2.45 4.45
N TYR A 56 14.70 -2.82 3.24
CA TYR A 56 13.48 -3.59 3.03
C TYR A 56 13.45 -4.88 3.86
N ASP A 57 14.55 -5.62 3.89
CA ASP A 57 14.63 -6.89 4.61
C ASP A 57 14.53 -6.69 6.15
N GLU A 58 14.99 -5.53 6.66
CA GLU A 58 14.86 -5.18 8.08
C GLU A 58 13.45 -4.73 8.46
N VAL A 59 12.72 -4.06 7.57
CA VAL A 59 11.35 -3.59 7.85
C VAL A 59 10.27 -4.62 7.51
N LEU A 60 10.54 -5.57 6.62
CA LEU A 60 9.58 -6.60 6.19
C LEU A 60 8.96 -7.39 7.36
N PRO A 61 9.71 -7.84 8.40
CA PRO A 61 9.13 -8.53 9.54
C PRO A 61 8.06 -7.72 10.29
N TYR A 62 8.19 -6.40 10.30
CA TYR A 62 7.20 -5.52 10.96
C TYR A 62 5.93 -5.37 10.12
N PHE A 63 6.04 -5.36 8.79
CA PHE A 63 4.87 -5.42 7.91
C PHE A 63 4.11 -6.73 8.09
N ILE A 64 4.82 -7.86 8.10
CA ILE A 64 4.23 -9.18 8.34
C ILE A 64 3.57 -9.25 9.71
N LYS A 65 4.23 -8.74 10.75
CA LYS A 65 3.70 -8.71 12.13
C LYS A 65 2.41 -7.89 12.25
N SER A 66 2.30 -6.81 11.51
CA SER A 66 1.12 -5.94 11.56
C SER A 66 -0.07 -6.49 10.77
N GLU A 67 0.16 -7.33 9.77
CA GLU A 67 -0.84 -7.79 8.82
C GLU A 67 -1.68 -8.94 9.37
N ASP A 68 -3.00 -8.87 9.14
CA ASP A 68 -3.93 -9.97 9.25
C ASP A 68 -4.61 -10.18 7.89
N ASN A 69 -3.93 -10.90 7.00
CA ASN A 69 -4.40 -11.11 5.64
C ASN A 69 -5.49 -12.19 5.62
N ARG A 70 -6.67 -11.81 5.13
CA ARG A 70 -7.86 -12.66 5.04
C ARG A 70 -8.01 -13.36 3.68
N ASN A 71 -7.09 -13.12 2.73
CA ASN A 71 -7.08 -13.81 1.45
C ASN A 71 -6.18 -15.05 1.54
N PRO A 72 -6.73 -16.28 1.54
CA PRO A 72 -5.94 -17.48 1.79
C PRO A 72 -4.78 -17.68 0.79
N TYR A 73 -5.01 -17.32 -0.48
CA TYR A 73 -4.01 -17.49 -1.53
C TYR A 73 -2.86 -16.47 -1.44
N ILE A 74 -3.10 -15.26 -0.90
CA ILE A 74 -2.05 -14.27 -0.61
C ILE A 74 -1.31 -14.68 0.67
N ALA A 75 -2.05 -14.99 1.73
CA ALA A 75 -1.53 -15.39 3.04
C ALA A 75 -0.65 -16.66 2.96
N ALA A 76 -0.88 -17.53 1.98
CA ALA A 76 -0.05 -18.71 1.75
C ALA A 76 1.42 -18.37 1.46
N ASN A 77 1.70 -17.17 0.95
CA ASN A 77 3.07 -16.69 0.75
C ASN A 77 3.63 -16.07 2.04
N THR A 78 3.90 -16.91 3.02
CA THR A 78 4.34 -16.52 4.37
C THR A 78 5.69 -15.80 4.41
N LYS A 79 6.44 -15.79 3.32
CA LYS A 79 7.65 -14.98 3.18
C LYS A 79 7.34 -13.48 3.19
N TYR A 80 6.17 -13.09 2.68
CA TYR A 80 5.78 -11.68 2.53
C TYR A 80 4.53 -11.31 3.31
N HIS A 81 3.71 -12.27 3.70
CA HIS A 81 2.41 -12.02 4.31
C HIS A 81 2.26 -12.70 5.67
N GLY A 82 1.41 -12.08 6.50
CA GLY A 82 1.08 -12.57 7.82
C GLY A 82 -0.42 -12.65 8.07
N THR A 83 -0.79 -13.39 9.10
CA THR A 83 -2.15 -13.50 9.63
C THR A 83 -2.12 -13.23 11.13
N GLY A 84 -3.26 -12.79 11.69
CA GLY A 84 -3.39 -12.54 13.12
C GLY A 84 -2.78 -11.24 13.61
N GLY A 85 -2.30 -10.37 12.73
CA GLY A 85 -1.87 -9.02 13.07
C GLY A 85 -3.03 -8.08 13.37
N TYR A 86 -2.71 -6.82 13.67
CA TYR A 86 -3.71 -5.82 14.07
C TYR A 86 -4.45 -5.19 12.87
N LEU A 87 -3.84 -5.22 11.69
CA LEU A 87 -4.39 -4.60 10.48
C LEU A 87 -4.98 -5.67 9.58
N THR A 88 -6.30 -5.75 9.54
CA THR A 88 -6.99 -6.66 8.62
C THR A 88 -6.83 -6.18 7.19
N VAL A 89 -6.34 -7.08 6.32
CA VAL A 89 -6.14 -6.86 4.89
C VAL A 89 -6.96 -7.90 4.13
N GLN A 90 -7.79 -7.44 3.20
CA GLN A 90 -8.65 -8.32 2.42
C GLN A 90 -8.99 -7.73 1.06
N GLU A 91 -9.36 -8.57 0.11
CA GLU A 91 -10.01 -8.11 -1.11
C GLU A 91 -11.41 -7.58 -0.81
N PRO A 92 -11.93 -6.63 -1.61
CA PRO A 92 -13.31 -6.21 -1.48
C PRO A 92 -14.25 -7.42 -1.68
N PRO A 93 -15.34 -7.50 -0.93
CA PRO A 93 -16.29 -8.62 -1.03
C PRO A 93 -17.02 -8.67 -2.38
N PHE A 94 -16.96 -7.57 -3.11
CA PHE A 94 -17.56 -7.43 -4.43
C PHE A 94 -16.54 -6.95 -5.46
N LYS A 95 -16.47 -7.65 -6.60
CA LYS A 95 -15.67 -7.27 -7.77
C LYS A 95 -16.61 -7.06 -8.93
N THR A 96 -16.49 -5.93 -9.63
CA THR A 96 -17.24 -5.73 -10.87
C THR A 96 -16.65 -6.56 -11.99
N THR A 97 -17.47 -6.99 -12.94
CA THR A 97 -17.00 -7.68 -14.15
C THR A 97 -15.96 -6.86 -14.91
N LEU A 98 -16.09 -5.52 -14.89
CA LEU A 98 -15.16 -4.63 -15.57
C LEU A 98 -13.75 -4.70 -14.98
N VAL A 99 -13.62 -4.82 -13.66
CA VAL A 99 -12.30 -4.95 -13.00
C VAL A 99 -11.61 -6.24 -13.43
N THR A 100 -12.35 -7.34 -13.49
CA THR A 100 -11.83 -8.62 -13.97
C THR A 100 -11.39 -8.52 -15.43
N ALA A 101 -12.25 -8.00 -16.31
CA ALA A 101 -11.93 -7.81 -17.73
C ALA A 101 -10.73 -6.88 -17.94
N PHE A 102 -10.57 -5.84 -17.12
CA PHE A 102 -9.41 -4.96 -17.18
C PHE A 102 -8.09 -5.68 -16.87
N VAL A 103 -8.08 -6.52 -15.83
CA VAL A 103 -6.90 -7.29 -15.46
C VAL A 103 -6.60 -8.36 -16.53
N GLU A 104 -7.63 -9.06 -17.03
CA GLU A 104 -7.47 -10.05 -18.10
C GLU A 104 -6.92 -9.41 -19.37
N GLY A 105 -7.48 -8.28 -19.80
CA GLY A 105 -6.99 -7.53 -20.97
C GLY A 105 -5.53 -7.09 -20.82
N GLY A 106 -5.12 -6.69 -19.61
CA GLY A 106 -3.72 -6.36 -19.36
C GLY A 106 -2.81 -7.59 -19.42
N VAL A 107 -3.28 -8.76 -18.96
CA VAL A 107 -2.53 -10.02 -19.10
C VAL A 107 -2.38 -10.40 -20.58
N GLU A 108 -3.42 -10.23 -21.40
CA GLU A 108 -3.36 -10.42 -22.86
C GLU A 108 -2.35 -9.48 -23.51
N MET A 109 -2.16 -8.26 -22.97
CA MET A 109 -1.14 -7.32 -23.42
C MET A 109 0.29 -7.66 -22.95
N GLY A 110 0.46 -8.75 -22.20
CA GLY A 110 1.76 -9.23 -21.72
C GLY A 110 2.16 -8.73 -20.34
N PHE A 111 1.30 -8.01 -19.60
CA PHE A 111 1.57 -7.66 -18.21
C PHE A 111 1.35 -8.88 -17.30
N GLN A 112 2.19 -8.98 -16.28
CA GLN A 112 2.03 -10.03 -15.28
C GLN A 112 1.02 -9.61 -14.20
N HIS A 113 0.18 -10.55 -13.78
CA HIS A 113 -0.63 -10.38 -12.58
C HIS A 113 0.26 -10.65 -11.37
N VAL A 114 0.41 -9.65 -10.49
CA VAL A 114 1.37 -9.69 -9.38
C VAL A 114 0.73 -9.24 -8.07
N ASP A 115 1.37 -9.64 -6.98
CA ASP A 115 1.14 -9.05 -5.66
C ASP A 115 2.18 -7.95 -5.42
N PRO A 116 1.77 -6.67 -5.34
CA PRO A 116 2.69 -5.54 -5.18
C PRO A 116 3.38 -5.51 -3.82
N ASN A 117 2.88 -6.28 -2.85
CA ASN A 117 3.46 -6.40 -1.51
C ASN A 117 4.42 -7.60 -1.39
N ALA A 118 4.63 -8.36 -2.48
CA ALA A 118 5.53 -9.51 -2.54
C ALA A 118 6.83 -9.19 -3.31
N GLN A 119 7.45 -10.23 -3.88
CA GLN A 119 8.75 -10.12 -4.54
C GLN A 119 8.72 -9.25 -5.79
N GLN A 120 7.70 -9.41 -6.64
CA GLN A 120 7.53 -8.66 -7.87
C GLN A 120 6.49 -7.56 -7.68
N GLN A 121 6.96 -6.32 -7.73
CA GLN A 121 6.13 -5.16 -7.40
C GLN A 121 5.67 -4.37 -8.63
N THR A 122 6.04 -4.81 -9.84
CA THR A 122 5.61 -4.18 -11.11
C THR A 122 4.75 -5.14 -11.90
N GLY A 123 3.50 -4.76 -12.15
CA GLY A 123 2.52 -5.55 -12.88
C GLY A 123 1.09 -5.11 -12.60
N LEU A 124 0.14 -5.94 -12.98
CA LEU A 124 -1.28 -5.77 -12.69
C LEU A 124 -1.65 -6.45 -11.38
N LEU A 125 -2.58 -5.85 -10.64
CA LEU A 125 -3.05 -6.40 -9.38
C LEU A 125 -4.55 -6.23 -9.21
N PHE A 126 -5.18 -7.14 -8.48
CA PHE A 126 -6.43 -6.84 -7.78
C PHE A 126 -6.10 -6.10 -6.51
N VAL A 127 -6.69 -4.92 -6.31
CA VAL A 127 -6.40 -4.10 -5.14
C VAL A 127 -6.92 -4.79 -3.88
N VAL A 128 -6.06 -4.92 -2.88
CA VAL A 128 -6.46 -5.32 -1.52
C VAL A 128 -6.62 -4.08 -0.65
N PHE A 129 -7.57 -4.13 0.27
CA PHE A 129 -7.91 -3.03 1.15
C PHE A 129 -7.62 -3.39 2.60
N HIS A 130 -7.20 -2.40 3.38
CA HIS A 130 -7.21 -2.54 4.83
C HIS A 130 -8.60 -2.22 5.39
N SER A 131 -8.99 -2.91 6.45
CA SER A 131 -10.22 -2.66 7.18
C SER A 131 -9.91 -2.48 8.66
N PHE A 132 -10.51 -1.47 9.28
CA PHE A 132 -10.43 -1.25 10.73
C PHE A 132 -11.54 -1.97 11.50
N SER A 133 -12.46 -2.62 10.82
CA SER A 133 -13.56 -3.37 11.42
C SER A 133 -13.09 -4.78 11.75
N LYS A 134 -12.94 -5.08 13.04
CA LYS A 134 -13.01 -6.44 13.55
C LYS A 134 -14.50 -6.77 13.66
N THR A 135 -15.09 -7.35 12.64
CA THR A 135 -16.37 -8.03 12.75
C THR A 135 -16.14 -9.48 13.11
#